data_df9263661caa66098a6954fd6246fd62
#
_entry.id   df9263661caa66098a6954fd6246fd62
#
_cell.length_a   1.000
_cell.length_b   1.000
_cell.length_c   1.000
_cell.angle_alpha   90.00
_cell.angle_beta   90.00
_cell.angle_gamma   90.00
#
_symmetry.space_group_name_H-M   'P 1'
#
loop_
_entity.id
_entity.type
_entity.pdbx_description
1 polymer ?
#
loop_
_entity_poly.entity_id
_entity_poly.type
_entity_poly.pdbx_seq_one_letter_code
_entity_poly.pdbx_strand_id
1 'polypeptide(L)'
;MSGSISAEDLAASKDVRIIDIRKAPDERHIPGSEKMNGDDLERSSELPFASDERVVLYCGSGNSCSRIAGTLRERGFDVVALEGGYKAWKEAGLPTVLRGI
;
A
#
# COMPACT_ATOMS: atom_id res chain seq x y z
N MET A 1 1.98 8.67 16.66
CA MET A 1 1.51 7.47 15.99
C MET A 1 2.05 7.43 14.57
N SER A 2 2.61 6.32 14.19
CA SER A 2 3.21 6.21 12.87
C SER A 2 2.15 6.04 11.79
N GLY A 3 2.31 6.75 10.68
CA GLY A 3 1.48 6.56 9.50
C GLY A 3 2.04 5.51 8.56
N SER A 4 2.90 4.62 9.05
CA SER A 4 3.53 3.59 8.22
C SER A 4 3.56 2.27 8.96
N ILE A 5 3.79 1.20 8.20
CA ILE A 5 3.90 -0.15 8.74
C ILE A 5 5.16 -0.77 8.13
N SER A 6 5.92 -1.52 8.91
CA SER A 6 7.11 -2.20 8.39
C SER A 6 6.73 -3.39 7.53
N ALA A 7 7.68 -3.85 6.70
CA ALA A 7 7.46 -5.01 5.86
C ALA A 7 7.16 -6.26 6.71
N GLU A 8 7.88 -6.43 7.80
CA GLU A 8 7.68 -7.58 8.70
C GLU A 8 6.31 -7.53 9.36
N ASP A 9 5.89 -6.36 9.82
CA ASP A 9 4.57 -6.21 10.44
C ASP A 9 3.46 -6.44 9.43
N LEU A 10 3.63 -5.97 8.20
CA LEU A 10 2.65 -6.21 7.16
C LEU A 10 2.55 -7.71 6.84
N ALA A 11 3.69 -8.39 6.78
CA ALA A 11 3.70 -9.83 6.51
C ALA A 11 2.97 -10.62 7.61
N ALA A 12 3.00 -10.12 8.83
CA ALA A 12 2.33 -10.76 9.97
C ALA A 12 0.87 -10.34 10.12
N SER A 13 0.44 -9.35 9.37
CA SER A 13 -0.92 -8.80 9.48
C SER A 13 -1.93 -9.67 8.76
N LYS A 14 -3.16 -9.67 9.29
CA LYS A 14 -4.31 -10.35 8.68
C LYS A 14 -5.42 -9.32 8.52
N ASP A 15 -6.32 -9.57 7.59
CA ASP A 15 -7.50 -8.74 7.39
C ASP A 15 -7.16 -7.29 7.03
N VAL A 16 -6.02 -7.10 6.37
CA VAL A 16 -5.64 -5.79 5.83
C VAL A 16 -5.75 -5.84 4.32
N ARG A 17 -6.15 -4.71 3.74
CA ARG A 17 -6.23 -4.57 2.30
C ARG A 17 -4.93 -3.91 1.83
N ILE A 18 -4.26 -4.52 0.86
CA ILE A 18 -2.98 -4.04 0.36
C ILE A 18 -3.18 -3.52 -1.05
N ILE A 19 -2.75 -2.28 -1.29
CA ILE A 19 -2.95 -1.63 -2.59
C ILE A 19 -1.60 -1.20 -3.15
N ASP A 20 -1.31 -1.65 -4.37
CA ASP A 20 -0.10 -1.34 -5.12
C ASP A 20 -0.36 -0.09 -5.95
N ILE A 21 0.30 1.02 -5.61
CA ILE A 21 0.15 2.28 -6.34
C ILE A 21 1.37 2.63 -7.18
N ARG A 22 2.23 1.64 -7.48
CA ARG A 22 3.40 1.87 -8.31
C ARG A 22 2.95 2.27 -9.72
N LYS A 23 3.60 3.28 -10.29
CA LYS A 23 3.25 3.75 -11.63
C LYS A 23 3.74 2.82 -12.73
N ALA A 24 4.91 2.22 -12.52
CA ALA A 24 5.51 1.28 -13.46
C ALA A 24 5.99 0.04 -12.71
N PRO A 25 5.07 -0.79 -12.24
CA PRO A 25 5.44 -1.96 -11.46
C PRO A 25 6.11 -3.02 -12.34
N ASP A 26 6.97 -3.82 -11.72
CA ASP A 26 7.53 -4.98 -12.38
C ASP A 26 6.48 -6.10 -12.40
N GLU A 27 6.91 -7.29 -12.82
CA GLU A 27 5.98 -8.43 -12.95
C GLU A 27 5.52 -8.99 -11.61
N ARG A 28 6.21 -8.65 -10.53
CA ARG A 28 5.91 -9.22 -9.21
C ARG A 28 5.24 -8.18 -8.31
N HIS A 29 4.43 -8.66 -7.40
CA HIS A 29 3.77 -7.80 -6.42
C HIS A 29 3.61 -8.54 -5.10
N ILE A 30 3.26 -7.81 -4.05
CA ILE A 30 3.01 -8.41 -2.74
C ILE A 30 1.76 -9.28 -2.84
N PRO A 31 1.79 -10.52 -2.32
CA PRO A 31 0.63 -11.40 -2.41
C PRO A 31 -0.62 -10.74 -1.83
N GLY A 32 -1.72 -10.84 -2.55
CA GLY A 32 -3.00 -10.27 -2.14
C GLY A 32 -3.17 -8.79 -2.43
N SER A 33 -2.16 -8.14 -3.00
CA SER A 33 -2.29 -6.71 -3.31
C SER A 33 -3.11 -6.48 -4.58
N GLU A 34 -3.82 -5.34 -4.58
CA GLU A 34 -4.61 -4.89 -5.73
C GLU A 34 -3.90 -3.70 -6.36
N LYS A 35 -3.87 -3.66 -7.69
CA LYS A 35 -3.25 -2.55 -8.41
C LYS A 35 -4.25 -1.41 -8.56
N MET A 36 -3.87 -0.22 -8.12
CA MET A 36 -4.69 0.98 -8.29
C MET A 36 -3.80 2.18 -8.58
N ASN A 37 -4.37 3.20 -9.21
CA ASN A 37 -3.65 4.44 -9.47
C ASN A 37 -3.70 5.33 -8.21
N GLY A 38 -2.53 5.68 -7.69
CA GLY A 38 -2.43 6.48 -6.47
C GLY A 38 -3.01 7.88 -6.62
N ASP A 39 -2.80 8.51 -7.76
CA ASP A 39 -3.34 9.86 -8.01
C ASP A 39 -4.87 9.84 -8.04
N ASP A 40 -5.44 8.78 -8.62
CA ASP A 40 -6.91 8.62 -8.63
C ASP A 40 -7.45 8.46 -7.22
N LEU A 41 -6.77 7.67 -6.37
CA LEU A 41 -7.16 7.51 -4.98
C LEU A 41 -7.13 8.84 -4.25
N GLU A 42 -6.08 9.61 -4.45
CA GLU A 42 -5.90 10.89 -3.77
C GLU A 42 -6.99 11.88 -4.12
N ARG A 43 -7.44 11.89 -5.38
CA ARG A 43 -8.39 12.86 -5.90
C ARG A 43 -9.85 12.42 -5.86
N SER A 44 -10.09 11.14 -5.68
CA SER A 44 -11.45 10.59 -5.73
C SER A 44 -12.26 11.02 -4.51
N SER A 45 -13.51 11.40 -4.73
CA SER A 45 -14.43 11.68 -3.64
C SER A 45 -14.99 10.40 -3.04
N GLU A 46 -14.98 9.30 -3.80
CA GLU A 46 -15.43 8.00 -3.33
C GLU A 46 -14.28 7.01 -3.47
N LEU A 47 -13.97 6.32 -2.37
CA LEU A 47 -12.87 5.37 -2.35
C LEU A 47 -13.42 3.94 -2.36
N PRO A 48 -12.65 2.97 -2.89
CA PRO A 48 -13.10 1.57 -2.98
C PRO A 48 -13.03 0.82 -1.65
N PHE A 49 -12.89 1.54 -0.55
CA PHE A 49 -12.82 0.94 0.78
C PHE A 49 -13.50 1.85 1.79
N ALA A 50 -13.95 1.26 2.90
CA ALA A 50 -14.64 1.98 3.95
C ALA A 50 -13.63 2.67 4.90
N SER A 51 -14.11 3.68 5.64
CA SER A 51 -13.24 4.43 6.56
C SER A 51 -12.74 3.59 7.73
N ASP A 52 -13.42 2.51 8.07
CA ASP A 52 -12.99 1.61 9.14
C ASP A 52 -12.19 0.41 8.63
N GLU A 53 -11.95 0.34 7.34
CA GLU A 53 -11.19 -0.74 6.74
C GLU A 53 -9.70 -0.39 6.77
N ARG A 54 -8.88 -1.31 7.30
CA ARG A 54 -7.44 -1.10 7.35
C ARG A 54 -6.83 -1.30 5.97
N VAL A 55 -6.17 -0.28 5.46
CA VAL A 55 -5.60 -0.28 4.12
C VAL A 55 -4.13 0.08 4.18
N VAL A 56 -3.30 -0.68 3.46
CA VAL A 56 -1.88 -0.41 3.33
C VAL A 56 -1.58 -0.09 1.88
N LEU A 57 -1.00 1.07 1.62
CA LEU A 57 -0.55 1.46 0.29
C LEU A 57 0.94 1.18 0.17
N TYR A 58 1.39 0.74 -1.01
CA TYR A 58 2.82 0.67 -1.25
C TYR A 58 3.18 1.16 -2.65
N CYS A 59 4.36 1.73 -2.74
CA CYS A 59 4.96 2.17 -4.01
C CYS A 59 6.37 1.58 -4.07
N GLY A 60 7.20 2.04 -5.00
CA GLY A 60 8.55 1.51 -5.14
C GLY A 60 9.43 1.76 -3.93
N SER A 61 9.52 3.01 -3.49
CA SER A 61 10.47 3.44 -2.45
C SER A 61 9.81 3.93 -1.17
N GLY A 62 8.50 4.08 -1.14
CA GLY A 62 7.78 4.54 0.03
C GLY A 62 7.42 6.01 0.04
N ASN A 63 7.91 6.80 -0.90
CA ASN A 63 7.67 8.25 -0.91
C ASN A 63 6.24 8.62 -1.29
N SER A 64 5.79 8.14 -2.44
CA SER A 64 4.44 8.46 -2.92
C SER A 64 3.37 7.87 -2.02
N CYS A 65 3.55 6.63 -1.56
CA CYS A 65 2.54 5.99 -0.73
C CYS A 65 2.42 6.68 0.63
N SER A 66 3.53 7.20 1.19
CA SER A 66 3.48 7.96 2.44
C SER A 66 2.66 9.23 2.29
N ARG A 67 2.88 9.96 1.20
CA ARG A 67 2.16 11.19 0.93
C ARG A 67 0.67 10.94 0.74
N ILE A 68 0.33 9.97 -0.09
CA ILE A 68 -1.06 9.66 -0.40
C ILE A 68 -1.78 9.09 0.82
N ALA A 69 -1.13 8.21 1.57
CA ALA A 69 -1.71 7.67 2.79
C ALA A 69 -2.01 8.79 3.80
N GLY A 70 -1.10 9.77 3.92
CA GLY A 70 -1.31 10.91 4.79
C GLY A 70 -2.54 11.72 4.39
N THR A 71 -2.72 11.97 3.09
CA THR A 71 -3.87 12.67 2.57
C THR A 71 -5.18 11.93 2.91
N LEU A 72 -5.18 10.62 2.75
CA LEU A 72 -6.38 9.83 3.01
C LEU A 72 -6.67 9.73 4.51
N ARG A 73 -5.64 9.69 5.37
CA ARG A 73 -5.85 9.74 6.81
C ARG A 73 -6.51 11.04 7.24
N GLU A 74 -6.13 12.15 6.62
CA GLU A 74 -6.75 13.45 6.90
C GLU A 74 -8.24 13.46 6.54
N ARG A 75 -8.64 12.60 5.63
CA ARG A 75 -10.04 12.46 5.22
C ARG A 75 -10.80 11.46 6.09
N GLY A 76 -10.15 10.89 7.11
CA GLY A 76 -10.80 9.98 8.06
C GLY A 76 -10.68 8.50 7.73
N PHE A 77 -9.81 8.13 6.78
CA PHE A 77 -9.60 6.72 6.41
C PHE A 77 -8.43 6.12 7.17
N ASP A 78 -8.51 4.83 7.49
CA ASP A 78 -7.45 4.10 8.19
C ASP A 78 -6.45 3.56 7.18
N VAL A 79 -5.66 4.46 6.61
CA VAL A 79 -4.70 4.13 5.55
C VAL A 79 -3.29 4.43 6.03
N VAL A 80 -2.41 3.45 5.89
CA VAL A 80 -1.00 3.61 6.23
C VAL A 80 -0.16 3.22 5.01
N ALA A 81 1.12 3.62 5.03
CA ALA A 81 2.05 3.32 3.96
C ALA A 81 3.01 2.21 4.38
N LEU A 82 3.41 1.38 3.42
CA LEU A 82 4.48 0.40 3.65
C LEU A 82 5.80 1.15 3.73
N GLU A 83 6.44 1.09 4.88
CA GLU A 83 7.70 1.77 5.13
C GLU A 83 8.78 1.23 4.19
N GLY A 84 9.42 2.12 3.43
CA GLY A 84 10.41 1.74 2.44
C GLY A 84 9.83 1.13 1.16
N GLY A 85 8.52 0.97 1.08
CA GLY A 85 7.83 0.50 -0.11
C GLY A 85 8.19 -0.93 -0.51
N TYR A 86 7.98 -1.24 -1.77
CA TYR A 86 8.26 -2.57 -2.31
C TYR A 86 9.73 -2.96 -2.17
N LYS A 87 10.63 -1.98 -2.26
CA LYS A 87 12.06 -2.22 -2.09
C LYS A 87 12.34 -2.85 -0.73
N ALA A 88 11.76 -2.29 0.34
CA ALA A 88 11.95 -2.81 1.69
C ALA A 88 11.36 -4.22 1.83
N TRP A 89 10.22 -4.47 1.19
CA TRP A 89 9.60 -5.80 1.20
C TRP A 89 10.54 -6.85 0.61
N LYS A 90 11.15 -6.53 -0.54
CA LYS A 90 12.08 -7.45 -1.19
C LYS A 90 13.36 -7.63 -0.37
N GLU A 91 13.87 -6.56 0.21
CA GLU A 91 15.09 -6.63 1.02
C GLU A 91 14.90 -7.46 2.28
N ALA A 92 13.66 -7.50 2.78
CA ALA A 92 13.33 -8.35 3.93
C ALA A 92 13.18 -9.83 3.55
N GLY A 93 13.28 -10.16 2.26
CA GLY A 93 13.18 -11.54 1.80
C GLY A 93 11.76 -12.10 1.83
N LEU A 94 10.76 -11.23 1.83
CA LEU A 94 9.36 -11.64 1.95
C LEU A 94 8.81 -12.08 0.58
N PRO A 95 7.78 -12.94 0.57
CA PRO A 95 7.30 -13.53 -0.67
C PRO A 95 6.67 -12.51 -1.61
N THR A 96 6.85 -12.73 -2.90
CA THR A 96 6.17 -12.00 -3.95
C THR A 96 5.58 -13.00 -4.92
N VAL A 97 4.57 -12.56 -5.67
CA VAL A 97 3.93 -13.41 -6.68
C VAL A 97 3.95 -12.68 -8.02
N LEU A 98 3.91 -13.47 -9.08
CA LEU A 98 3.81 -12.90 -10.43
C LEU A 98 2.41 -12.35 -10.63
N ARG A 99 2.35 -11.21 -11.29
CA ARG A 99 1.07 -10.62 -11.65
C ARG A 99 0.37 -11.55 -12.65
N GLY A 100 -0.89 -11.82 -12.42
CA GLY A 100 -1.65 -12.70 -13.27
C GLY A 100 -1.83 -12.13 -14.67
N ILE A 101 -1.95 -13.00 -15.65
CA ILE A 101 -2.19 -12.66 -17.04
C ILE A 101 -3.57 -13.10 -17.44
#